data_eac5594786c6242a3c7f64964f93a924
#
_entry.id   eac5594786c6242a3c7f64964f93a924
#
_cell.length_a   1.000
_cell.length_b   1.000
_cell.length_c   1.000
_cell.angle_alpha   90.00
_cell.angle_beta   90.00
_cell.angle_gamma   90.00
#
_symmetry.space_group_name_H-M   'P 1'
#
loop_
_entity.id
_entity.type
_entity.pdbx_description
1 polymer ?
#
loop_
_entity_poly.entity_id
_entity_poly.type
_entity_poly.pdbx_seq_one_letter_code
_entity_poly.pdbx_strand_id
1 'polypeptide(L)'
;VGHWQRLYFPAFASKEKFRLVIATPSAATKEPMRRWVADADDAHLRNIVGHVFETYGGENIAAFWLVGHSQGGMTANRLLGDDFFKDRVDGWLSLSGGRIGPIELPATFFAGRRMPPPPMPQGENAPRPGRASFPDCDISFIFTCGEHEMVALPATSPWAEKYGAGGRERLADIVDDDPGMIYDTTREGNSTPAWGLQARPGTAQVWVYPGARDGRLIADVVRLDKGHTEGLEPKVTEALIALMVDAPGGKARRVAAKSS
;
A
#
# COMPACT_ATOMS: atom_id res chain seq x y z
N VAL A 1 4.16 6.06 9.72
CA VAL A 1 3.10 5.71 8.73
C VAL A 1 1.78 5.48 9.43
N GLY A 2 1.68 4.49 10.35
CA GLY A 2 0.44 4.25 11.10
C GLY A 2 -0.07 5.47 11.87
N HIS A 3 0.80 6.38 12.26
CA HIS A 3 0.41 7.63 12.91
C HIS A 3 -0.37 8.55 11.94
N TRP A 4 0.09 8.67 10.72
CA TRP A 4 -0.57 9.49 9.71
C TRP A 4 -1.94 8.94 9.34
N GLN A 5 -2.08 7.64 9.06
CA GLN A 5 -3.37 7.03 8.79
C GLN A 5 -4.34 7.17 9.97
N ARG A 6 -3.85 7.18 11.21
CA ARG A 6 -4.68 7.45 12.39
C ARG A 6 -5.28 8.84 12.39
N LEU A 7 -4.62 9.83 11.82
CA LEU A 7 -5.13 11.20 11.81
C LEU A 7 -6.12 11.44 10.66
N TYR A 8 -5.78 10.97 9.45
CA TYR A 8 -6.56 11.30 8.26
C TYR A 8 -7.70 10.33 7.99
N PHE A 9 -7.47 9.03 8.01
CA PHE A 9 -8.53 8.05 7.74
C PHE A 9 -9.69 8.11 8.74
N PRO A 10 -9.48 8.26 10.06
CA PRO A 10 -10.60 8.44 11.00
C PRO A 10 -11.45 9.66 10.70
N ALA A 11 -10.88 10.73 10.15
CA ALA A 11 -11.65 11.90 9.73
C ALA A 11 -12.64 11.58 8.61
N PHE A 12 -12.32 10.60 7.76
CA PHE A 12 -13.24 10.11 6.72
C PHE A 12 -14.15 8.99 7.21
N ALA A 13 -13.75 8.22 8.21
CA ALA A 13 -14.57 7.15 8.78
C ALA A 13 -15.89 7.66 9.35
N SER A 14 -15.90 8.87 9.90
CA SER A 14 -17.09 9.51 10.47
C SER A 14 -17.98 10.19 9.42
N LYS A 15 -17.52 10.34 8.18
CA LYS A 15 -18.32 10.93 7.11
C LYS A 15 -19.39 9.94 6.63
N GLU A 16 -20.59 10.43 6.38
CA GLU A 16 -21.69 9.59 5.85
C GLU A 16 -21.34 8.87 4.56
N LYS A 17 -20.49 9.49 3.73
CA LYS A 17 -20.02 8.94 2.46
C LYS A 17 -19.17 7.68 2.61
N PHE A 18 -18.34 7.60 3.66
CA PHE A 18 -17.42 6.50 3.90
C PHE A 18 -17.63 5.93 5.30
N ARG A 19 -18.07 4.69 5.39
CA ARG A 19 -18.17 3.94 6.64
C ARG A 19 -16.96 3.02 6.75
N LEU A 20 -15.93 3.47 7.47
CA LEU A 20 -14.64 2.79 7.56
C LEU A 20 -14.39 2.27 8.97
N VAL A 21 -13.85 1.05 9.05
CA VAL A 21 -13.15 0.53 10.23
C VAL A 21 -11.67 0.53 9.91
N ILE A 22 -10.85 1.19 10.73
CA ILE A 22 -9.43 1.36 10.48
C ILE A 22 -8.63 0.74 11.61
N ALA A 23 -7.83 -0.28 11.30
CA ALA A 23 -6.87 -0.87 12.22
C ALA A 23 -5.45 -0.50 11.79
N THR A 24 -4.67 0.11 12.68
CA THR A 24 -3.29 0.54 12.44
C THR A 24 -2.32 -0.13 13.40
N PRO A 25 -1.92 -1.39 13.13
CA PRO A 25 -1.01 -2.12 14.00
C PRO A 25 0.41 -1.56 13.94
N SER A 26 1.19 -1.90 14.96
CA SER A 26 2.62 -1.60 15.05
C SER A 26 3.41 -2.90 15.07
N ALA A 27 4.50 -2.97 14.31
CA ALA A 27 5.40 -4.12 14.31
C ALA A 27 6.02 -4.37 15.70
N ALA A 28 6.20 -5.63 16.04
CA ALA A 28 6.78 -6.05 17.31
C ALA A 28 8.28 -5.74 17.38
N THR A 29 9.02 -6.00 16.30
CA THR A 29 10.47 -5.76 16.24
C THR A 29 10.77 -4.27 16.21
N LYS A 30 11.53 -3.79 17.20
CA LYS A 30 11.84 -2.36 17.39
C LYS A 30 13.28 -2.00 17.04
N GLU A 31 14.22 -2.91 17.28
CA GLU A 31 15.66 -2.66 17.12
C GLU A 31 16.24 -3.39 15.90
N PRO A 32 17.23 -2.83 15.21
CA PRO A 32 17.77 -1.46 15.35
C PRO A 32 16.81 -0.39 14.81
N MET A 33 15.73 -0.79 14.19
CA MET A 33 14.64 0.06 13.73
C MET A 33 13.34 -0.77 13.71
N ARG A 34 12.20 -0.13 13.87
CA ARG A 34 10.91 -0.83 13.82
C ARG A 34 10.70 -1.43 12.42
N ARG A 35 10.42 -2.72 12.38
CA ARG A 35 10.22 -3.45 11.13
C ARG A 35 9.24 -4.60 11.29
N TRP A 36 8.56 -4.93 10.22
CA TRP A 36 7.69 -6.09 10.12
C TRP A 36 8.50 -7.35 9.85
N VAL A 37 8.30 -8.37 10.67
CA VAL A 37 8.96 -9.68 10.56
C VAL A 37 7.89 -10.76 10.59
N ALA A 38 7.90 -11.69 9.62
CA ALA A 38 6.86 -12.68 9.45
C ALA A 38 6.59 -13.47 10.75
N ASP A 39 7.63 -14.09 11.31
CA ASP A 39 7.52 -14.94 12.51
C ASP A 39 7.02 -14.19 13.76
N ALA A 40 7.27 -12.89 13.84
CA ALA A 40 6.89 -12.08 14.98
C ALA A 40 5.52 -11.41 14.83
N ASP A 41 5.10 -11.10 13.60
CA ASP A 41 4.00 -10.19 13.36
C ASP A 41 2.78 -10.83 12.66
N ASP A 42 2.96 -11.88 11.84
CA ASP A 42 1.87 -12.37 10.99
C ASP A 42 0.72 -12.97 11.81
N ALA A 43 1.00 -13.66 12.91
CA ALA A 43 -0.03 -14.14 13.83
C ALA A 43 -0.82 -12.99 14.47
N HIS A 44 -0.11 -11.93 14.88
CA HIS A 44 -0.74 -10.74 15.45
C HIS A 44 -1.64 -10.03 14.43
N LEU A 45 -1.20 -9.93 13.18
CA LEU A 45 -2.00 -9.33 12.10
C LEU A 45 -3.26 -10.15 11.80
N ARG A 46 -3.16 -11.50 11.79
CA ARG A 46 -4.34 -12.39 11.68
C ARG A 46 -5.33 -12.18 12.82
N ASN A 47 -4.82 -12.08 14.07
CA ASN A 47 -5.67 -11.87 15.25
C ASN A 47 -6.42 -10.54 15.18
N ILE A 48 -5.77 -9.46 14.72
CA ILE A 48 -6.43 -8.16 14.52
C ILE A 48 -7.56 -8.28 13.50
N VAL A 49 -7.30 -8.91 12.36
CA VAL A 49 -8.32 -9.09 11.32
C VAL A 49 -9.46 -9.98 11.82
N GLY A 50 -9.14 -11.09 12.50
CA GLY A 50 -10.13 -11.96 13.13
C GLY A 50 -11.03 -11.18 14.09
N HIS A 51 -10.45 -10.40 14.97
CA HIS A 51 -11.19 -9.55 15.92
C HIS A 51 -12.11 -8.53 15.23
N VAL A 52 -11.66 -7.89 14.17
CA VAL A 52 -12.50 -6.97 13.39
C VAL A 52 -13.69 -7.71 12.76
N PHE A 53 -13.46 -8.88 12.19
CA PHE A 53 -14.50 -9.70 11.57
C PHE A 53 -15.51 -10.23 12.59
N GLU A 54 -15.06 -10.62 13.77
CA GLU A 54 -15.91 -11.03 14.89
C GLU A 54 -16.74 -9.86 15.43
N THR A 55 -16.12 -8.69 15.58
CA THR A 55 -16.76 -7.51 16.18
C THR A 55 -17.87 -6.93 15.30
N TYR A 56 -17.64 -6.87 13.98
CA TYR A 56 -18.55 -6.22 13.03
C TYR A 56 -19.42 -7.20 12.26
N GLY A 57 -19.10 -8.50 12.30
CA GLY A 57 -19.69 -9.52 11.45
C GLY A 57 -19.11 -9.47 10.03
N GLY A 58 -18.54 -10.58 9.56
CA GLY A 58 -17.97 -10.64 8.21
C GLY A 58 -18.99 -10.34 7.10
N GLU A 59 -20.25 -10.66 7.32
CA GLU A 59 -21.39 -10.38 6.43
C GLU A 59 -21.66 -8.88 6.26
N ASN A 60 -21.27 -8.05 7.24
CA ASN A 60 -21.44 -6.60 7.22
C ASN A 60 -20.25 -5.87 6.60
N ILE A 61 -19.13 -6.55 6.36
CA ILE A 61 -17.94 -5.97 5.74
C ILE A 61 -18.10 -5.98 4.22
N ALA A 62 -18.28 -4.81 3.63
CA ALA A 62 -18.42 -4.65 2.18
C ALA A 62 -17.13 -4.95 1.43
N ALA A 63 -16.01 -4.45 1.92
CA ALA A 63 -14.69 -4.72 1.36
C ALA A 63 -13.61 -4.63 2.45
N PHE A 64 -12.56 -5.42 2.32
CA PHE A 64 -11.40 -5.38 3.19
C PHE A 64 -10.15 -5.06 2.36
N TRP A 65 -9.44 -4.00 2.76
CA TRP A 65 -8.24 -3.52 2.09
C TRP A 65 -7.02 -3.58 3.01
N LEU A 66 -5.91 -4.05 2.46
CA LEU A 66 -4.60 -3.83 3.07
C LEU A 66 -4.04 -2.49 2.57
N VAL A 67 -3.53 -1.69 3.51
CA VAL A 67 -2.86 -0.42 3.19
C VAL A 67 -1.48 -0.43 3.82
N GLY A 68 -0.45 -0.19 3.03
CA GLY A 68 0.91 -0.21 3.55
C GLY A 68 1.85 0.75 2.84
N HIS A 69 2.63 1.50 3.64
CA HIS A 69 3.68 2.37 3.11
C HIS A 69 5.04 1.68 3.21
N SER A 70 5.87 1.82 2.16
CA SER A 70 7.24 1.33 2.14
C SER A 70 7.31 -0.16 2.55
N GLN A 71 8.01 -0.51 3.62
CA GLN A 71 8.04 -1.86 4.16
C GLN A 71 6.63 -2.42 4.48
N GLY A 72 5.68 -1.57 4.87
CA GLY A 72 4.28 -1.98 5.07
C GLY A 72 3.62 -2.46 3.79
N GLY A 73 3.93 -1.86 2.64
CA GLY A 73 3.48 -2.35 1.33
C GLY A 73 4.08 -3.71 0.99
N MET A 74 5.38 -3.92 1.25
CA MET A 74 6.02 -5.23 1.09
C MET A 74 5.42 -6.28 2.02
N THR A 75 5.06 -5.89 3.25
CA THR A 75 4.37 -6.77 4.20
C THR A 75 2.99 -7.16 3.70
N ALA A 76 2.21 -6.21 3.18
CA ALA A 76 0.90 -6.49 2.58
C ALA A 76 1.03 -7.48 1.41
N ASN A 77 2.03 -7.32 0.54
CA ASN A 77 2.31 -8.27 -0.54
C ASN A 77 2.59 -9.68 -0.01
N ARG A 78 3.40 -9.82 1.05
CA ARG A 78 3.68 -11.12 1.68
C ARG A 78 2.40 -11.74 2.26
N LEU A 79 1.59 -10.96 2.97
CA LEU A 79 0.35 -11.44 3.57
C LEU A 79 -0.66 -11.94 2.52
N LEU A 80 -0.68 -11.36 1.33
CA LEU A 80 -1.52 -11.82 0.23
C LEU A 80 -1.13 -13.20 -0.32
N GLY A 81 0.05 -13.72 0.02
CA GLY A 81 0.44 -15.11 -0.23
C GLY A 81 -0.12 -16.10 0.80
N ASP A 82 -0.70 -15.63 1.88
CA ASP A 82 -1.27 -16.42 2.95
C ASP A 82 -2.78 -16.65 2.73
N ASP A 83 -3.24 -17.88 2.88
CA ASP A 83 -4.63 -18.27 2.61
C ASP A 83 -5.65 -17.50 3.45
N PHE A 84 -5.30 -17.18 4.71
CA PHE A 84 -6.18 -16.39 5.57
C PHE A 84 -6.46 -15.00 4.99
N PHE A 85 -5.42 -14.33 4.49
CA PHE A 85 -5.56 -12.98 3.93
C PHE A 85 -6.12 -13.01 2.51
N LYS A 86 -5.63 -13.89 1.63
CA LYS A 86 -6.09 -13.93 0.23
C LYS A 86 -7.58 -14.22 0.11
N ASP A 87 -8.15 -14.99 1.04
CA ASP A 87 -9.57 -15.31 1.04
C ASP A 87 -10.45 -14.17 1.58
N ARG A 88 -9.87 -13.18 2.24
CA ARG A 88 -10.59 -12.07 2.89
C ARG A 88 -10.33 -10.71 2.26
N VAL A 89 -9.13 -10.50 1.71
CA VAL A 89 -8.70 -9.20 1.17
C VAL A 89 -9.29 -8.97 -0.21
N ASP A 90 -10.00 -7.88 -0.38
CA ASP A 90 -10.58 -7.45 -1.65
C ASP A 90 -9.66 -6.49 -2.42
N GLY A 91 -8.78 -5.77 -1.72
CA GLY A 91 -7.86 -4.84 -2.36
C GLY A 91 -6.59 -4.55 -1.57
N TRP A 92 -5.61 -4.03 -2.28
CA TRP A 92 -4.34 -3.60 -1.71
C TRP A 92 -3.97 -2.21 -2.23
N LEU A 93 -3.82 -1.25 -1.30
CA LEU A 93 -3.24 0.06 -1.56
C LEU A 93 -1.79 0.06 -1.09
N SER A 94 -0.87 0.12 -2.04
CA SER A 94 0.57 0.22 -1.77
C SER A 94 1.04 1.66 -1.90
N LEU A 95 1.48 2.23 -0.78
CA LEU A 95 2.03 3.58 -0.70
C LEU A 95 3.55 3.46 -0.76
N SER A 96 4.17 3.77 -1.88
CA SER A 96 5.64 3.72 -2.03
C SER A 96 6.28 2.40 -1.56
N GLY A 97 5.48 1.32 -1.58
CA GLY A 97 5.88 -0.02 -1.12
C GLY A 97 6.16 -0.96 -2.28
N GLY A 98 5.97 -2.26 -2.06
CA GLY A 98 6.15 -3.25 -3.11
C GLY A 98 5.13 -3.07 -4.23
N ARG A 99 5.59 -2.69 -5.41
CA ARG A 99 4.90 -2.93 -6.67
C ARG A 99 5.51 -4.19 -7.24
N ILE A 100 4.70 -5.13 -7.65
CA ILE A 100 5.22 -6.42 -8.11
C ILE A 100 6.06 -6.23 -9.36
N GLY A 101 7.25 -6.76 -9.31
CA GLY A 101 8.25 -6.72 -10.37
C GLY A 101 9.67 -6.67 -9.79
N PRO A 102 10.70 -6.90 -10.58
CA PRO A 102 12.06 -6.70 -10.14
C PRO A 102 12.24 -5.21 -9.82
N ILE A 103 12.50 -4.89 -8.56
CA ILE A 103 12.95 -3.55 -8.18
C ILE A 103 14.46 -3.53 -8.43
N GLU A 104 14.87 -2.95 -9.53
CA GLU A 104 16.25 -2.57 -9.73
C GLU A 104 16.48 -1.27 -8.96
N LEU A 105 17.03 -1.40 -7.76
CA LEU A 105 17.43 -0.21 -7.00
C LEU A 105 18.67 0.39 -7.67
N PRO A 106 18.67 1.70 -7.99
CA PRO A 106 19.86 2.33 -8.53
C PRO A 106 21.02 2.19 -7.55
N ALA A 107 22.24 2.04 -8.06
CA ALA A 107 23.45 1.93 -7.23
C ALA A 107 23.59 3.10 -6.23
N THR A 108 23.06 4.27 -6.58
CA THR A 108 23.01 5.45 -5.74
C THR A 108 22.10 5.31 -4.51
N PHE A 109 21.18 4.34 -4.48
CA PHE A 109 20.33 4.08 -3.32
C PHE A 109 21.13 3.71 -2.06
N PHE A 110 22.24 3.00 -2.25
CA PHE A 110 23.14 2.61 -1.17
C PHE A 110 24.29 3.61 -0.95
N ALA A 111 24.49 4.54 -1.88
CA ALA A 111 25.52 5.57 -1.77
C ALA A 111 25.17 6.53 -0.61
N GLY A 112 26.01 6.55 0.41
CA GLY A 112 25.83 7.38 1.61
C GLY A 112 25.18 6.68 2.80
N ARG A 113 24.72 5.44 2.69
CA ARG A 113 24.28 4.65 3.85
C ARG A 113 25.45 3.91 4.48
N ARG A 114 25.65 4.10 5.79
CA ARG A 114 26.66 3.36 6.59
C ARG A 114 26.27 1.88 6.85
N MET A 115 25.21 1.38 6.24
CA MET A 115 24.86 -0.02 6.36
C MET A 115 25.45 -0.79 5.19
N PRO A 116 26.21 -1.87 5.47
CA PRO A 116 26.58 -2.81 4.42
C PRO A 116 25.28 -3.37 3.80
N PRO A 117 25.28 -3.65 2.48
CA PRO A 117 24.16 -4.35 1.89
C PRO A 117 23.90 -5.65 2.67
N PRO A 118 22.64 -6.04 2.88
CA PRO A 118 22.34 -7.30 3.54
C PRO A 118 23.05 -8.43 2.78
N PRO A 119 23.61 -9.42 3.48
CA PRO A 119 24.27 -10.54 2.82
C PRO A 119 23.28 -11.16 1.83
N MET A 120 23.69 -11.22 0.57
CA MET A 120 22.88 -11.85 -0.48
C MET A 120 22.76 -13.33 -0.19
N PRO A 121 21.55 -13.92 -0.21
CA PRO A 121 21.38 -15.34 -0.10
C PRO A 121 22.21 -16.05 -1.15
N GLN A 122 23.02 -17.02 -0.75
CA GLN A 122 23.84 -17.81 -1.65
C GLN A 122 23.01 -19.01 -2.15
N GLY A 123 22.88 -19.18 -3.43
CA GLY A 123 22.19 -20.29 -4.11
C GLY A 123 21.25 -19.84 -5.20
N GLU A 124 21.18 -20.58 -6.28
CA GLU A 124 20.34 -20.24 -7.45
C GLU A 124 18.85 -20.15 -7.14
N ASN A 125 18.38 -20.82 -6.09
CA ASN A 125 16.97 -20.84 -5.66
C ASN A 125 16.71 -20.10 -4.35
N ALA A 126 17.70 -19.37 -3.81
CA ALA A 126 17.48 -18.64 -2.57
C ALA A 126 16.53 -17.45 -2.82
N PRO A 127 15.49 -17.26 -1.97
CA PRO A 127 14.61 -16.11 -2.10
C PRO A 127 15.45 -14.83 -1.92
N ARG A 128 15.52 -14.02 -2.96
CA ARG A 128 16.26 -12.75 -2.91
C ARG A 128 15.50 -11.78 -2.02
N PRO A 129 16.12 -11.21 -0.96
CA PRO A 129 15.49 -10.20 -0.14
C PRO A 129 14.98 -9.06 -1.02
N GLY A 130 13.71 -8.70 -0.88
CA GLY A 130 13.11 -7.58 -1.60
C GLY A 130 12.41 -7.93 -2.92
N ARG A 131 12.43 -9.16 -3.36
CA ARG A 131 11.62 -9.56 -4.51
C ARG A 131 10.18 -9.82 -4.05
N ALA A 132 9.27 -8.90 -4.36
CA ALA A 132 7.86 -9.16 -4.19
C ALA A 132 7.44 -10.31 -5.12
N SER A 133 6.86 -11.37 -4.54
CA SER A 133 6.24 -12.42 -5.33
C SER A 133 4.89 -11.94 -5.82
N PHE A 134 4.45 -12.37 -6.99
CA PHE A 134 3.10 -12.11 -7.47
C PHE A 134 2.13 -12.99 -6.65
N PRO A 135 1.27 -12.44 -5.78
CA PRO A 135 0.39 -13.27 -4.97
C PRO A 135 -0.70 -13.90 -5.85
N ASP A 136 -0.97 -15.19 -5.60
CA ASP A 136 -2.07 -15.90 -6.24
C ASP A 136 -3.39 -15.55 -5.52
N CYS A 137 -3.85 -14.32 -5.75
CA CYS A 137 -5.11 -13.83 -5.22
C CYS A 137 -5.76 -12.87 -6.21
N ASP A 138 -7.09 -12.77 -6.14
CA ASP A 138 -7.86 -11.85 -6.96
C ASP A 138 -8.25 -10.64 -6.11
N ILE A 139 -7.63 -9.49 -6.39
CA ILE A 139 -7.81 -8.24 -5.65
C ILE A 139 -7.79 -7.04 -6.60
N SER A 140 -8.39 -5.94 -6.16
CA SER A 140 -8.09 -4.62 -6.72
C SER A 140 -6.75 -4.11 -6.21
N PHE A 141 -6.03 -3.34 -7.02
CA PHE A 141 -4.71 -2.85 -6.67
C PHE A 141 -4.54 -1.37 -7.00
N ILE A 142 -4.13 -0.60 -6.02
CA ILE A 142 -3.76 0.80 -6.19
C ILE A 142 -2.32 0.97 -5.75
N PHE A 143 -1.49 1.53 -6.62
CA PHE A 143 -0.14 1.93 -6.28
C PHE A 143 -0.03 3.44 -6.25
N THR A 144 0.56 4.01 -5.22
CA THR A 144 0.89 5.43 -5.20
C THR A 144 2.34 5.66 -4.78
N CYS A 145 2.99 6.62 -5.42
CA CYS A 145 4.36 7.04 -5.12
C CYS A 145 4.52 8.54 -5.31
N GLY A 146 5.62 9.06 -4.83
CA GLY A 146 6.08 10.40 -5.21
C GLY A 146 6.84 10.38 -6.53
N GLU A 147 6.87 11.49 -7.25
CA GLU A 147 7.60 11.63 -8.51
C GLU A 147 9.11 11.41 -8.35
N HIS A 148 9.65 11.83 -7.20
CA HIS A 148 11.08 11.69 -6.89
C HIS A 148 11.44 10.37 -6.22
N GLU A 149 10.55 9.38 -6.25
CA GLU A 149 10.86 8.05 -5.73
C GLU A 149 12.09 7.45 -6.43
N MET A 150 12.80 6.61 -5.67
CA MET A 150 14.03 5.97 -6.14
C MET A 150 13.83 5.07 -7.36
N VAL A 151 12.61 4.64 -7.60
CA VAL A 151 12.23 3.82 -8.75
C VAL A 151 11.10 4.53 -9.48
N ALA A 152 11.36 4.91 -10.72
CA ALA A 152 10.35 5.51 -11.58
C ALA A 152 9.17 4.55 -11.77
N LEU A 153 7.95 5.10 -11.78
CA LEU A 153 6.75 4.32 -12.04
C LEU A 153 6.73 3.84 -13.52
N PRO A 154 6.73 2.54 -13.77
CA PRO A 154 6.58 2.02 -15.13
C PRO A 154 5.22 2.42 -15.74
N ALA A 155 5.17 2.50 -17.07
CA ALA A 155 3.94 2.79 -17.82
C ALA A 155 2.96 1.61 -17.85
N THR A 156 3.38 0.42 -17.39
CA THR A 156 2.57 -0.80 -17.32
C THR A 156 2.43 -1.27 -15.88
N SER A 157 1.43 -2.10 -15.61
CA SER A 157 1.22 -2.72 -14.31
C SER A 157 1.11 -4.24 -14.46
N PRO A 158 1.91 -5.03 -13.73
CA PRO A 158 1.74 -6.48 -13.70
C PRO A 158 0.34 -6.93 -13.26
N TRP A 159 -0.33 -6.12 -12.45
CA TRP A 159 -1.72 -6.37 -12.07
C TRP A 159 -2.68 -6.15 -13.23
N ALA A 160 -2.46 -5.10 -14.04
CA ALA A 160 -3.23 -4.88 -15.25
C ALA A 160 -3.05 -6.03 -16.24
N GLU A 161 -1.83 -6.49 -16.43
CA GLU A 161 -1.50 -7.65 -17.27
C GLU A 161 -2.20 -8.92 -16.75
N LYS A 162 -2.13 -9.20 -15.45
CA LYS A 162 -2.83 -10.34 -14.80
C LYS A 162 -4.32 -10.37 -15.11
N TYR A 163 -4.97 -9.23 -15.11
CA TYR A 163 -6.41 -9.12 -15.33
C TYR A 163 -6.80 -8.83 -16.78
N GLY A 164 -5.84 -8.79 -17.69
CA GLY A 164 -6.11 -8.50 -19.11
C GLY A 164 -6.68 -7.11 -19.34
N ALA A 165 -6.33 -6.16 -18.48
CA ALA A 165 -6.76 -4.78 -18.60
C ALA A 165 -6.12 -4.09 -19.81
N GLY A 166 -6.76 -3.03 -20.30
CA GLY A 166 -6.23 -2.16 -21.33
C GLY A 166 -5.03 -1.33 -20.90
N GLY A 167 -4.52 -0.50 -21.81
CA GLY A 167 -3.52 0.49 -21.47
C GLY A 167 -4.05 1.49 -20.44
N ARG A 168 -3.15 2.12 -19.69
CA ARG A 168 -3.56 3.08 -18.66
C ARG A 168 -4.19 4.33 -19.28
N GLU A 169 -5.28 4.78 -18.71
CA GLU A 169 -5.99 6.01 -19.04
C GLU A 169 -5.82 7.02 -17.91
N ARG A 170 -5.58 8.28 -18.27
CA ARG A 170 -5.42 9.35 -17.28
C ARG A 170 -6.77 9.89 -16.86
N LEU A 171 -6.99 9.98 -15.57
CA LEU A 171 -8.10 10.71 -14.98
C LEU A 171 -7.72 12.18 -14.73
N ALA A 172 -8.68 12.98 -14.24
CA ALA A 172 -8.41 14.35 -13.80
C ALA A 172 -7.39 14.35 -12.65
N ASP A 173 -6.50 15.32 -12.68
CA ASP A 173 -5.53 15.52 -11.59
C ASP A 173 -6.24 15.90 -10.30
N ILE A 174 -5.69 15.45 -9.19
CA ILE A 174 -6.13 15.87 -7.86
C ILE A 174 -5.21 17.00 -7.42
N VAL A 175 -5.76 18.20 -7.29
CA VAL A 175 -5.03 19.36 -6.77
C VAL A 175 -5.42 19.56 -5.31
N ASP A 176 -4.44 19.48 -4.43
CA ASP A 176 -4.61 19.67 -3.01
C ASP A 176 -3.87 20.91 -2.53
N ASP A 177 -4.59 21.81 -1.88
CA ASP A 177 -4.07 23.05 -1.32
C ASP A 177 -3.53 22.84 0.11
N ASP A 178 -3.89 21.72 0.73
CA ASP A 178 -3.47 21.35 2.06
C ASP A 178 -2.27 20.38 2.01
N PRO A 179 -1.24 20.59 2.82
CA PRO A 179 -0.10 19.69 2.88
C PRO A 179 -0.48 18.35 3.54
N GLY A 180 0.16 17.28 3.07
CA GLY A 180 0.23 16.03 3.81
C GLY A 180 1.16 16.13 5.02
N MET A 181 1.60 15.00 5.54
CA MET A 181 2.55 14.92 6.66
C MET A 181 3.87 14.32 6.18
N ILE A 182 4.93 14.56 6.94
CA ILE A 182 6.18 13.82 6.77
C ILE A 182 6.12 12.55 7.63
N TYR A 183 6.31 11.38 7.00
CA TYR A 183 6.27 10.09 7.71
C TYR A 183 7.48 9.84 8.61
N ASP A 184 8.63 10.36 8.22
CA ASP A 184 9.87 10.21 8.97
C ASP A 184 10.43 11.59 9.34
N THR A 185 10.12 12.04 10.55
CA THR A 185 10.62 13.32 11.09
C THR A 185 11.92 13.15 11.86
N THR A 186 12.44 11.93 11.99
CA THR A 186 13.63 11.65 12.80
C THR A 186 14.93 11.92 12.06
N ARG A 187 14.86 12.09 10.75
CA ARG A 187 16.02 12.39 9.92
C ARG A 187 16.19 13.90 9.79
N GLU A 188 17.11 14.44 10.54
CA GLU A 188 17.61 15.78 10.29
C GLU A 188 18.11 15.88 8.84
N GLY A 189 17.55 16.82 8.09
CA GLY A 189 17.98 17.07 6.73
C GLY A 189 17.58 15.96 5.73
N ASN A 190 16.33 15.58 5.65
CA ASN A 190 15.76 14.94 4.46
C ASN A 190 15.90 15.91 3.26
N SER A 191 17.14 16.15 2.88
CA SER A 191 17.51 17.19 1.92
C SER A 191 17.45 16.70 0.47
N THR A 192 17.17 15.42 0.26
CA THR A 192 17.07 14.86 -1.09
C THR A 192 15.62 14.74 -1.53
N PRO A 193 15.28 15.16 -2.75
CA PRO A 193 13.94 15.01 -3.30
C PRO A 193 13.39 13.58 -3.21
N ALA A 194 14.25 12.56 -3.36
CA ALA A 194 13.86 11.16 -3.29
C ALA A 194 13.24 10.75 -1.95
N TRP A 195 13.67 11.33 -0.84
CA TRP A 195 13.09 11.06 0.49
C TRP A 195 11.95 11.99 0.85
N GLY A 196 11.88 13.15 0.25
CA GLY A 196 10.98 14.22 0.60
C GLY A 196 11.61 15.23 1.54
N LEU A 197 11.16 16.47 1.45
CA LEU A 197 11.77 17.62 2.10
C LEU A 197 10.89 18.14 3.24
N GLN A 198 9.66 18.51 2.90
CA GLN A 198 8.73 19.15 3.82
C GLN A 198 7.29 18.81 3.42
N ALA A 199 6.39 18.81 4.40
CA ALA A 199 4.98 18.74 4.12
C ALA A 199 4.54 19.99 3.35
N ARG A 200 3.92 19.81 2.20
CA ARG A 200 3.48 20.89 1.31
C ARG A 200 2.31 20.44 0.46
N PRO A 201 1.49 21.36 -0.04
CA PRO A 201 0.46 21.08 -1.01
C PRO A 201 1.01 20.40 -2.26
N GLY A 202 0.16 19.82 -3.08
CA GLY A 202 0.63 19.19 -4.30
C GLY A 202 -0.47 18.72 -5.24
N THR A 203 -0.02 18.20 -6.37
CA THR A 203 -0.87 17.62 -7.41
C THR A 203 -0.58 16.14 -7.54
N ALA A 204 -1.62 15.33 -7.57
CA ALA A 204 -1.50 13.90 -7.87
C ALA A 204 -2.09 13.60 -9.26
N GLN A 205 -1.32 12.91 -10.07
CA GLN A 205 -1.75 12.36 -11.35
C GLN A 205 -2.29 10.97 -11.13
N VAL A 206 -3.46 10.69 -11.68
CA VAL A 206 -4.15 9.41 -11.51
C VAL A 206 -4.31 8.73 -12.85
N TRP A 207 -3.94 7.45 -12.91
CA TRP A 207 -4.19 6.59 -14.05
C TRP A 207 -4.95 5.35 -13.60
N VAL A 208 -5.88 4.90 -14.43
CA VAL A 208 -6.59 3.64 -14.25
C VAL A 208 -6.32 2.72 -15.45
N TYR A 209 -6.47 1.44 -15.25
CA TYR A 209 -6.35 0.42 -16.29
C TYR A 209 -7.74 -0.17 -16.53
N PRO A 210 -8.46 0.27 -17.59
CA PRO A 210 -9.83 -0.14 -17.83
C PRO A 210 -9.92 -1.58 -18.33
N GLY A 211 -11.12 -2.15 -18.20
CA GLY A 211 -11.42 -3.48 -18.74
C GLY A 211 -10.79 -4.65 -17.99
N ALA A 212 -10.27 -4.42 -16.79
CA ALA A 212 -9.77 -5.51 -15.95
C ALA A 212 -10.87 -6.56 -15.69
N ARG A 213 -10.52 -7.84 -15.80
CA ARG A 213 -11.43 -8.96 -15.52
C ARG A 213 -12.04 -8.82 -14.13
N ASP A 214 -13.31 -9.25 -14.01
CA ASP A 214 -14.10 -9.21 -12.77
C ASP A 214 -14.32 -7.79 -12.22
N GLY A 215 -14.17 -6.76 -13.07
CA GLY A 215 -14.33 -5.36 -12.69
C GLY A 215 -13.26 -4.86 -11.70
N ARG A 216 -12.14 -5.57 -11.56
CA ARG A 216 -11.07 -5.18 -10.63
C ARG A 216 -10.57 -3.77 -10.94
N LEU A 217 -10.42 -2.97 -9.92
CA LEU A 217 -9.78 -1.66 -10.02
C LEU A 217 -8.26 -1.83 -10.00
N ILE A 218 -7.61 -1.37 -11.05
CA ILE A 218 -6.15 -1.23 -11.10
C ILE A 218 -5.82 0.23 -11.38
N ALA A 219 -5.07 0.85 -10.49
CA ALA A 219 -4.74 2.26 -10.61
C ALA A 219 -3.30 2.56 -10.15
N ASP A 220 -2.72 3.58 -10.77
CA ASP A 220 -1.46 4.19 -10.38
C ASP A 220 -1.69 5.67 -10.06
N VAL A 221 -1.06 6.15 -8.99
CA VAL A 221 -1.13 7.54 -8.56
C VAL A 221 0.28 8.08 -8.33
N VAL A 222 0.65 9.14 -9.04
CA VAL A 222 1.95 9.81 -8.87
C VAL A 222 1.73 11.20 -8.30
N ARG A 223 2.31 11.45 -7.14
CA ARG A 223 2.28 12.77 -6.51
C ARG A 223 3.46 13.58 -7.00
N LEU A 224 3.17 14.65 -7.74
CA LEU A 224 4.19 15.49 -8.36
C LEU A 224 5.03 16.19 -7.29
N ASP A 225 6.32 16.28 -7.56
CA ASP A 225 7.33 16.91 -6.72
C ASP A 225 7.36 16.37 -5.27
N LYS A 226 6.98 15.12 -5.06
CA LYS A 226 6.99 14.43 -3.76
C LYS A 226 8.02 13.32 -3.71
N GLY A 227 8.56 13.09 -2.52
CA GLY A 227 9.46 11.99 -2.22
C GLY A 227 8.82 10.88 -1.39
N HIS A 228 9.63 9.93 -0.99
CA HIS A 228 9.23 8.68 -0.33
C HIS A 228 8.52 8.89 1.02
N THR A 229 8.96 9.87 1.82
CA THR A 229 8.45 10.07 3.18
C THR A 229 7.40 11.17 3.30
N GLU A 230 7.05 11.81 2.20
CA GLU A 230 5.97 12.80 2.18
C GLU A 230 4.62 12.07 2.13
N GLY A 231 3.83 12.24 3.19
CA GLY A 231 2.50 11.62 3.32
C GLY A 231 1.48 12.19 2.33
N LEU A 232 0.41 11.44 2.16
CA LEU A 232 -0.67 11.84 1.27
C LEU A 232 -1.34 13.12 1.76
N GLU A 233 -1.69 13.97 0.84
CA GLU A 233 -2.51 15.15 1.06
C GLU A 233 -3.97 14.75 1.32
N PRO A 234 -4.78 15.59 2.00
CA PRO A 234 -6.16 15.25 2.36
C PRO A 234 -7.06 14.85 1.18
N LYS A 235 -7.07 15.65 0.09
CA LYS A 235 -7.90 15.36 -1.11
C LYS A 235 -7.41 14.09 -1.83
N VAL A 236 -6.10 13.87 -1.87
CA VAL A 236 -5.53 12.62 -2.43
C VAL A 236 -5.97 11.43 -1.59
N THR A 237 -5.95 11.55 -0.26
CA THR A 237 -6.45 10.51 0.65
C THR A 237 -7.93 10.22 0.40
N GLU A 238 -8.76 11.25 0.29
CA GLU A 238 -10.19 11.09 0.02
C GLU A 238 -10.45 10.40 -1.32
N ALA A 239 -9.72 10.78 -2.36
CA ALA A 239 -9.85 10.16 -3.66
C ALA A 239 -9.43 8.68 -3.66
N LEU A 240 -8.35 8.34 -2.96
CA LEU A 240 -7.93 6.93 -2.80
C LEU A 240 -8.98 6.11 -2.05
N ILE A 241 -9.57 6.66 -0.98
CA ILE A 241 -10.65 6.00 -0.25
C ILE A 241 -11.87 5.81 -1.14
N ALA A 242 -12.25 6.82 -1.95
CA ALA A 242 -13.35 6.69 -2.90
C ALA A 242 -13.10 5.54 -3.88
N LEU A 243 -11.92 5.48 -4.48
CA LEU A 243 -11.53 4.38 -5.36
C LEU A 243 -11.61 3.01 -4.67
N MET A 244 -11.18 2.92 -3.40
CA MET A 244 -11.25 1.68 -2.63
C MET A 244 -12.70 1.26 -2.34
N VAL A 245 -13.57 2.21 -2.03
CA VAL A 245 -14.99 1.95 -1.73
C VAL A 245 -15.78 1.56 -2.98
N ASP A 246 -15.45 2.15 -4.12
CA ASP A 246 -16.10 1.88 -5.41
C ASP A 246 -15.60 0.57 -6.06
N ALA A 247 -14.48 0.04 -5.60
CA ALA A 247 -13.92 -1.20 -6.13
C ALA A 247 -14.71 -2.45 -5.68
N PRO A 248 -14.70 -3.54 -6.47
CA PRO A 248 -15.36 -4.80 -6.10
C PRO A 248 -14.87 -5.36 -4.77
N GLY A 249 -15.82 -5.74 -3.91
CA GLY A 249 -15.58 -6.32 -2.60
C GLY A 249 -16.30 -7.66 -2.39
N GLY A 250 -16.54 -8.00 -1.12
CA GLY A 250 -17.42 -9.10 -0.71
C GLY A 250 -16.73 -10.41 -0.34
N LYS A 251 -15.40 -10.50 -0.30
CA LYS A 251 -14.72 -11.72 0.17
C LYS A 251 -15.06 -12.03 1.63
N ALA A 252 -15.11 -11.02 2.49
CA ALA A 252 -15.49 -11.19 3.89
C ALA A 252 -16.86 -11.87 4.04
N ARG A 253 -17.85 -11.43 3.26
CA ARG A 253 -19.21 -12.00 3.25
C ARG A 253 -19.23 -13.45 2.80
N ARG A 254 -18.44 -13.81 1.78
CA ARG A 254 -18.31 -15.18 1.31
C ARG A 254 -17.69 -16.11 2.36
N VAL A 255 -16.71 -15.62 3.12
CA VAL A 255 -16.12 -16.40 4.22
C VAL A 255 -17.12 -16.61 5.34
N ALA A 256 -17.85 -15.56 5.76
CA ALA A 256 -18.89 -15.68 6.79
C ALA A 256 -19.97 -16.70 6.40
N ALA A 257 -20.45 -16.67 5.15
CA ALA A 257 -21.47 -17.61 4.65
C ALA A 257 -21.02 -19.07 4.59
N LYS A 258 -19.72 -19.35 4.55
CA LYS A 258 -19.17 -20.72 4.60
C LYS A 258 -19.01 -21.24 6.03
N SER A 259 -19.01 -20.36 7.02
CA SER A 259 -18.83 -20.69 8.43
C SER A 259 -20.14 -20.82 9.21
N SER A 260 -21.26 -20.45 8.60
CA SER A 260 -22.64 -20.61 9.07
C SER A 260 -23.25 -21.91 8.55
#